data_9f8c46bfb99b1c5ec507777b7d14bb14
#
_entry.id   9f8c46bfb99b1c5ec507777b7d14bb14
#
_cell.length_a   1.000
_cell.length_b   1.000
_cell.length_c   1.000
_cell.angle_alpha   90.00
_cell.angle_beta   90.00
_cell.angle_gamma   90.00
#
_symmetry.space_group_name_H-M   'P 1'
#
loop_
_entity.id
_entity.type
_entity.pdbx_description
1 polymer ?
#
loop_
_entity_poly.entity_id
_entity_poly.type
_entity_poly.pdbx_seq_one_letter_code
_entity_poly.pdbx_strand_id
1 'polypeptide(L)'
;CPDCGAVMGDATYQETFDEENQVEVQEDDPEEMEGAEHPHKENTGGNQHHNSDNETGETADHSIKVNGHHEITSTSRTCDHLMIDLETMGKNPDAPIISIGAIFFDPQTGDMGPEFSKTIDLETAGGVIDRDVIKRWLKQSREAQSAIMTDEIPLDDALLQLREFIDENSGEFFVQVWGNGANFDNTILRRSYERQGIPCPWRYYNDRDVRTIVELGKAIDFDARTAIPFEGERHNALDDARYQAKYVSVIWQKLIPNQADF
;
A
#
# COMPACT_ATOMS: atom_id res chain seq x y z
N CYS A 1 -48.10 -35.21 15.06
CA CYS A 1 -49.03 -34.21 14.58
C CYS A 1 -48.27 -33.03 13.94
N PRO A 2 -48.76 -32.52 12.84
CA PRO A 2 -47.92 -31.93 11.82
C PRO A 2 -47.93 -30.40 11.87
N ASP A 3 -47.06 -29.80 11.02
CA ASP A 3 -47.08 -28.46 10.48
C ASP A 3 -46.72 -27.26 11.37
N CYS A 4 -45.57 -26.72 11.11
CA CYS A 4 -45.44 -25.32 10.75
C CYS A 4 -44.11 -25.07 10.07
N GLY A 5 -44.15 -24.96 8.74
CA GLY A 5 -43.12 -24.30 7.97
C GLY A 5 -43.17 -22.82 8.28
N ALA A 6 -42.05 -22.30 8.66
CA ALA A 6 -41.78 -20.86 8.57
C ALA A 6 -40.41 -20.70 7.93
N VAL A 7 -40.44 -20.30 6.70
CA VAL A 7 -39.32 -19.74 5.97
C VAL A 7 -38.93 -18.45 6.68
N MET A 8 -37.81 -18.42 7.36
CA MET A 8 -37.18 -17.19 7.81
C MET A 8 -36.26 -16.73 6.68
N GLY A 9 -36.65 -15.63 6.06
CA GLY A 9 -35.91 -15.00 5.01
C GLY A 9 -34.64 -14.35 5.55
N ASP A 10 -33.58 -14.52 4.79
CA ASP A 10 -32.35 -13.76 4.86
C ASP A 10 -32.66 -12.26 4.66
N ALA A 11 -32.58 -11.49 5.73
CA ALA A 11 -32.68 -10.04 5.66
C ALA A 11 -31.68 -9.30 6.58
N THR A 12 -30.68 -10.00 7.15
CA THR A 12 -29.78 -9.37 8.12
C THR A 12 -28.32 -9.25 7.67
N TYR A 13 -28.01 -9.61 6.41
CA TYR A 13 -26.63 -9.59 5.94
C TYR A 13 -26.24 -8.36 5.11
N GLN A 14 -27.20 -7.51 4.77
CA GLN A 14 -26.97 -6.37 3.86
C GLN A 14 -26.78 -5.02 4.56
N GLU A 15 -27.21 -4.89 5.82
CA GLU A 15 -27.13 -3.62 6.55
C GLU A 15 -25.81 -3.35 7.25
N THR A 16 -24.95 -4.36 7.45
CA THR A 16 -23.65 -4.16 8.11
C THR A 16 -22.53 -3.73 7.17
N PHE A 17 -22.75 -3.73 5.86
CA PHE A 17 -21.71 -3.44 4.87
C PHE A 17 -21.54 -1.95 4.58
N ASP A 18 -22.58 -1.14 4.81
CA ASP A 18 -22.58 0.30 4.46
C ASP A 18 -22.14 1.21 5.59
N GLU A 19 -22.12 0.75 6.84
CA GLU A 19 -21.75 1.61 7.98
C GLU A 19 -20.23 1.68 8.24
N GLU A 20 -19.43 0.72 7.77
CA GLU A 20 -17.98 0.70 8.05
C GLU A 20 -17.13 1.51 7.06
N ASN A 21 -17.71 2.01 5.97
CA ASN A 21 -16.99 2.78 4.95
C ASN A 21 -17.49 4.23 4.79
N GLN A 22 -18.38 4.70 5.63
CA GLN A 22 -18.70 6.12 5.75
C GLN A 22 -17.69 6.79 6.68
N VAL A 23 -16.51 7.11 6.17
CA VAL A 23 -15.81 8.29 6.62
C VAL A 23 -16.69 9.45 6.15
N GLU A 24 -17.42 10.06 7.07
CA GLU A 24 -18.04 11.37 6.83
C GLU A 24 -16.91 12.30 6.38
N VAL A 25 -16.90 12.58 5.10
CA VAL A 25 -16.22 13.76 4.56
C VAL A 25 -17.09 14.90 5.08
N GLN A 26 -16.65 15.56 6.15
CA GLN A 26 -17.15 16.89 6.47
C GLN A 26 -16.77 17.74 5.26
N GLU A 27 -17.78 18.18 4.54
CA GLU A 27 -17.67 19.26 3.57
C GLU A 27 -17.30 20.51 4.35
N ASP A 28 -16.03 20.90 4.29
CA ASP A 28 -15.59 22.21 4.75
C ASP A 28 -16.19 23.25 3.83
N ASP A 29 -17.07 24.07 4.42
CA ASP A 29 -17.74 25.22 3.83
C ASP A 29 -16.66 26.25 3.37
N PRO A 30 -16.63 26.70 2.10
CA PRO A 30 -15.62 27.63 1.61
C PRO A 30 -16.04 29.09 1.82
N GLU A 31 -16.28 29.52 3.04
CA GLU A 31 -16.42 30.94 3.35
C GLU A 31 -15.64 31.24 4.64
N GLU A 32 -14.41 31.75 4.50
CA GLU A 32 -13.70 32.74 5.28
C GLU A 32 -12.18 32.60 5.15
N MET A 33 -11.62 33.19 4.09
CA MET A 33 -10.24 33.66 4.09
C MET A 33 -10.09 34.87 3.17
N GLU A 34 -10.60 36.03 3.62
CA GLU A 34 -10.09 37.31 3.17
C GLU A 34 -8.96 37.78 4.11
N GLY A 35 -7.82 38.12 3.53
CA GLY A 35 -6.90 39.09 4.08
C GLY A 35 -5.65 38.60 4.76
N ALA A 36 -4.57 38.38 4.00
CA ALA A 36 -3.21 38.69 4.46
C ALA A 36 -2.32 39.01 3.26
N GLU A 37 -2.09 40.30 3.05
CA GLU A 37 -1.11 40.80 2.11
C GLU A 37 0.31 40.46 2.58
N HIS A 38 1.12 39.88 1.69
CA HIS A 38 2.56 39.74 1.88
C HIS A 38 3.32 40.74 0.95
N PRO A 39 4.26 41.50 1.49
CA PRO A 39 5.02 42.44 0.67
C PRO A 39 6.15 41.75 -0.11
N HIS A 40 6.21 42.06 -1.39
CA HIS A 40 7.34 41.78 -2.29
C HIS A 40 8.65 42.36 -1.76
N LYS A 41 9.71 41.58 -1.76
CA LYS A 41 11.08 42.04 -1.81
C LYS A 41 11.76 41.51 -3.06
N GLU A 42 11.98 42.42 -4.00
CA GLU A 42 12.93 42.27 -5.09
C GLU A 42 14.34 42.17 -4.53
N ASN A 43 15.15 41.29 -5.07
CA ASN A 43 16.60 41.42 -4.98
C ASN A 43 17.24 41.03 -6.32
N THR A 44 17.75 42.06 -6.96
CA THR A 44 18.52 42.08 -8.19
C THR A 44 20.00 41.87 -7.90
N GLY A 45 20.72 41.19 -8.80
CA GLY A 45 22.18 41.21 -8.95
C GLY A 45 22.76 39.82 -8.97
N GLY A 46 23.46 39.32 -9.92
CA GLY A 46 24.33 39.89 -10.91
C GLY A 46 25.36 38.82 -11.27
N ASN A 47 25.34 38.44 -12.47
CA ASN A 47 26.36 37.92 -13.38
C ASN A 47 27.77 37.61 -12.82
N GLN A 48 28.33 36.43 -13.14
CA GLN A 48 29.62 36.35 -13.86
C GLN A 48 29.94 34.94 -14.39
N HIS A 49 30.30 34.95 -15.67
CA HIS A 49 30.90 33.89 -16.47
C HIS A 49 32.26 33.41 -15.95
N HIS A 50 32.58 32.14 -16.07
CA HIS A 50 33.92 31.72 -16.47
C HIS A 50 33.84 30.46 -17.35
N ASN A 51 34.23 30.64 -18.59
CA ASN A 51 34.69 29.63 -19.53
C ASN A 51 36.13 29.24 -19.17
N SER A 52 36.48 27.96 -19.35
CA SER A 52 37.79 27.61 -19.93
C SER A 52 37.80 26.15 -20.39
N ASP A 53 38.29 26.05 -21.54
CA ASP A 53 38.46 25.03 -22.56
C ASP A 53 39.36 23.85 -22.21
N ASN A 54 39.17 22.77 -23.04
CA ASN A 54 40.19 21.85 -23.59
C ASN A 54 40.79 20.79 -22.64
N GLU A 55 40.85 19.51 -23.00
CA GLU A 55 41.57 18.91 -24.12
C GLU A 55 41.23 17.39 -24.28
N THR A 56 41.22 16.97 -25.48
CA THR A 56 41.41 15.75 -26.19
C THR A 56 42.28 14.66 -25.54
N GLY A 57 41.88 13.38 -25.75
CA GLY A 57 42.85 12.27 -25.68
C GLY A 57 42.26 10.85 -25.64
N GLU A 58 42.28 10.25 -26.81
CA GLU A 58 42.59 8.86 -27.10
C GLU A 58 41.62 7.70 -26.79
N THR A 59 41.20 7.12 -27.92
CA THR A 59 40.61 5.80 -28.14
C THR A 59 41.55 4.67 -27.72
N ALA A 60 41.04 3.73 -26.91
CA ALA A 60 41.61 2.39 -26.84
C ALA A 60 40.50 1.35 -27.02
N ASP A 61 40.49 0.77 -28.20
CA ASP A 61 39.76 -0.45 -28.55
C ASP A 61 40.32 -1.62 -27.71
N HIS A 62 39.52 -2.22 -26.86
CA HIS A 62 39.77 -3.54 -26.28
C HIS A 62 38.57 -4.43 -26.48
N SER A 63 38.51 -5.04 -27.63
CA SER A 63 37.64 -6.16 -27.91
C SER A 63 38.07 -7.39 -27.10
N ILE A 64 37.34 -7.67 -26.02
CA ILE A 64 37.41 -8.94 -25.29
C ILE A 64 36.31 -9.85 -25.83
N LYS A 65 36.71 -10.84 -26.65
CA LYS A 65 35.88 -11.99 -26.98
C LYS A 65 35.74 -12.86 -25.76
N VAL A 66 34.56 -12.92 -25.16
CA VAL A 66 34.19 -13.95 -24.18
C VAL A 66 33.19 -14.89 -24.83
N ASN A 67 33.71 -16.05 -25.29
CA ASN A 67 32.89 -17.21 -25.56
C ASN A 67 32.53 -17.86 -24.22
N GLY A 68 31.26 -17.87 -23.89
CA GLY A 68 30.70 -18.58 -22.76
C GLY A 68 29.21 -18.68 -22.95
N HIS A 69 28.72 -19.79 -23.46
CA HIS A 69 27.34 -20.19 -23.36
C HIS A 69 27.03 -20.37 -21.84
N HIS A 70 26.58 -19.33 -21.19
CA HIS A 70 25.82 -19.48 -19.97
C HIS A 70 24.34 -19.61 -20.38
N GLU A 71 23.79 -20.80 -20.22
CA GLU A 71 22.36 -20.99 -20.13
C GLU A 71 21.87 -20.07 -19.00
N ILE A 72 21.16 -19.03 -19.38
CA ILE A 72 20.43 -18.18 -18.43
C ILE A 72 19.24 -19.02 -17.96
N THR A 73 19.48 -19.79 -16.91
CA THR A 73 18.43 -20.45 -16.15
C THR A 73 17.52 -19.36 -15.60
N SER A 74 16.24 -19.43 -16.02
CA SER A 74 15.07 -18.87 -15.35
C SER A 74 15.32 -17.52 -14.65
N THR A 75 15.14 -16.42 -15.37
CA THR A 75 14.89 -15.13 -14.72
C THR A 75 13.65 -15.30 -13.85
N SER A 76 13.85 -15.38 -12.53
CA SER A 76 12.77 -15.15 -11.59
C SER A 76 12.20 -13.77 -11.95
N ARG A 77 10.92 -13.71 -12.39
CA ARG A 77 10.24 -12.44 -12.58
C ARG A 77 10.28 -11.75 -11.23
N THR A 78 11.00 -10.64 -11.14
CA THR A 78 10.89 -9.75 -9.99
C THR A 78 9.48 -9.19 -10.02
N CYS A 79 8.72 -9.39 -8.95
CA CYS A 79 7.40 -8.79 -8.81
C CYS A 79 7.58 -7.32 -8.44
N ASP A 80 7.12 -6.42 -9.31
CA ASP A 80 7.29 -4.98 -9.09
C ASP A 80 6.14 -4.33 -8.32
N HIS A 81 5.07 -5.06 -8.02
CA HIS A 81 3.90 -4.55 -7.29
C HIS A 81 3.77 -5.24 -5.93
N LEU A 82 3.72 -4.43 -4.87
CA LEU A 82 3.51 -4.86 -3.49
C LEU A 82 2.22 -4.24 -2.97
N MET A 83 1.26 -5.04 -2.58
CA MET A 83 0.10 -4.60 -1.80
C MET A 83 0.45 -4.62 -0.33
N ILE A 84 0.15 -3.53 0.38
CA ILE A 84 0.25 -3.44 1.83
C ILE A 84 -1.11 -3.13 2.43
N ASP A 85 -1.34 -3.66 3.62
CA ASP A 85 -2.43 -3.28 4.50
C ASP A 85 -1.90 -3.18 5.92
N LEU A 86 -2.36 -2.18 6.68
CA LEU A 86 -1.93 -1.93 8.04
C LEU A 86 -3.11 -1.98 8.99
N GLU A 87 -2.93 -2.68 10.09
CA GLU A 87 -3.76 -2.46 11.26
C GLU A 87 -3.09 -1.45 12.19
N THR A 88 -3.86 -0.50 12.69
CA THR A 88 -3.32 0.64 13.45
C THR A 88 -4.17 0.98 14.67
N MET A 89 -3.57 1.72 15.62
CA MET A 89 -4.28 2.31 16.76
C MET A 89 -4.58 3.81 16.55
N GLY A 90 -4.59 4.30 15.32
CA GLY A 90 -4.91 5.68 14.98
C GLY A 90 -5.26 5.86 13.51
N LYS A 91 -5.69 7.08 13.14
CA LYS A 91 -6.06 7.46 11.77
C LYS A 91 -5.13 8.51 11.15
N ASN A 92 -4.27 9.10 11.96
CA ASN A 92 -3.36 10.16 11.52
C ASN A 92 -2.04 9.55 10.97
N PRO A 93 -1.22 10.32 10.27
CA PRO A 93 0.06 9.85 9.71
C PRO A 93 1.06 9.29 10.74
N ASP A 94 0.93 9.68 12.00
CA ASP A 94 1.76 9.19 13.10
C ASP A 94 1.06 8.11 13.93
N ALA A 95 0.07 7.41 13.37
CA ALA A 95 -0.63 6.32 14.04
C ALA A 95 0.32 5.16 14.39
N PRO A 96 0.16 4.54 15.57
CA PRO A 96 0.88 3.30 15.90
C PRO A 96 0.42 2.16 15.00
N ILE A 97 1.35 1.48 14.37
CA ILE A 97 1.10 0.24 13.61
C ILE A 97 1.08 -0.92 14.61
N ILE A 98 0.08 -1.80 14.49
CA ILE A 98 -0.04 -3.02 15.29
C ILE A 98 0.00 -4.30 14.45
N SER A 99 -0.19 -4.20 13.13
CA SER A 99 0.03 -5.30 12.21
C SER A 99 0.39 -4.77 10.83
N ILE A 100 1.26 -5.51 10.13
CA ILE A 100 1.65 -5.26 8.74
C ILE A 100 1.38 -6.53 7.96
N GLY A 101 0.53 -6.42 6.93
CA GLY A 101 0.34 -7.45 5.90
C GLY A 101 0.86 -6.93 4.57
N ALA A 102 1.59 -7.76 3.84
CA ALA A 102 2.02 -7.41 2.50
C ALA A 102 2.09 -8.63 1.59
N ILE A 103 1.81 -8.43 0.30
CA ILE A 103 1.87 -9.47 -0.71
C ILE A 103 2.36 -8.88 -2.03
N PHE A 104 3.34 -9.53 -2.63
CA PHE A 104 3.71 -9.24 -4.01
C PHE A 104 2.67 -9.80 -4.98
N PHE A 105 2.40 -9.10 -6.06
CA PHE A 105 1.45 -9.55 -7.07
C PHE A 105 1.76 -8.96 -8.44
N ASP A 106 1.26 -9.61 -9.49
CA ASP A 106 1.28 -9.07 -10.85
C ASP A 106 -0.15 -8.68 -11.27
N PRO A 107 -0.47 -7.38 -11.36
CA PRO A 107 -1.81 -6.95 -11.74
C PRO A 107 -2.20 -7.34 -13.16
N GLN A 108 -1.23 -7.62 -14.05
CA GLN A 108 -1.49 -8.00 -15.44
C GLN A 108 -1.94 -9.45 -15.56
N THR A 109 -1.32 -10.35 -14.79
CA THR A 109 -1.64 -11.79 -14.83
C THR A 109 -2.60 -12.21 -13.72
N GLY A 110 -2.61 -11.48 -12.59
CA GLY A 110 -3.32 -11.85 -11.38
C GLY A 110 -2.55 -12.84 -10.49
N ASP A 111 -1.30 -13.13 -10.86
CA ASP A 111 -0.45 -14.03 -10.06
C ASP A 111 -0.13 -13.39 -8.70
N MET A 112 -0.27 -14.18 -7.63
CA MET A 112 0.11 -13.82 -6.27
C MET A 112 1.50 -14.35 -5.97
N GLY A 113 2.35 -13.51 -5.37
CA GLY A 113 3.74 -13.78 -5.07
C GLY A 113 4.00 -14.01 -3.57
N PRO A 114 5.24 -13.77 -3.13
CA PRO A 114 5.64 -13.88 -1.72
C PRO A 114 4.82 -12.97 -0.80
N GLU A 115 4.66 -13.42 0.45
CA GLU A 115 3.84 -12.78 1.47
C GLU A 115 4.65 -12.44 2.71
N PHE A 116 4.23 -11.37 3.39
CA PHE A 116 4.79 -10.91 4.66
C PHE A 116 3.66 -10.61 5.64
N SER A 117 3.82 -11.05 6.89
CA SER A 117 2.89 -10.72 7.96
C SER A 117 3.64 -10.60 9.29
N LYS A 118 3.42 -9.50 10.01
CA LYS A 118 3.98 -9.29 11.35
C LYS A 118 2.99 -8.54 12.23
N THR A 119 2.86 -9.01 13.47
CA THR A 119 2.19 -8.31 14.56
C THR A 119 3.23 -7.49 15.32
N ILE A 120 2.88 -6.24 15.65
CA ILE A 120 3.80 -5.27 16.23
C ILE A 120 3.44 -5.03 17.69
N ASP A 121 4.43 -5.13 18.57
CA ASP A 121 4.31 -4.74 19.96
C ASP A 121 3.96 -3.25 20.05
N LEU A 122 2.75 -2.95 20.53
CA LEU A 122 2.22 -1.61 20.63
C LEU A 122 3.09 -0.68 21.52
N GLU A 123 3.82 -1.23 22.49
CA GLU A 123 4.71 -0.45 23.35
C GLU A 123 5.89 0.14 22.57
N THR A 124 6.30 -0.53 21.48
CA THR A 124 7.41 -0.10 20.61
C THR A 124 6.94 0.71 19.41
N ALA A 125 5.65 0.64 19.06
CA ALA A 125 5.08 1.23 17.85
C ALA A 125 5.19 2.77 17.81
N GLY A 126 5.25 3.42 18.98
CA GLY A 126 5.28 4.89 19.07
C GLY A 126 4.02 5.53 18.50
N GLY A 127 4.09 6.83 18.22
CA GLY A 127 3.02 7.56 17.56
C GLY A 127 1.86 7.97 18.47
N VAL A 128 0.69 8.28 17.88
CA VAL A 128 -0.46 8.85 18.57
C VAL A 128 -1.68 7.94 18.43
N ILE A 129 -2.15 7.43 19.55
CA ILE A 129 -3.35 6.58 19.62
C ILE A 129 -4.62 7.42 19.50
N ASP A 130 -5.57 6.95 18.69
CA ASP A 130 -6.90 7.55 18.53
C ASP A 130 -7.95 6.79 19.36
N ARG A 131 -8.68 7.53 20.21
CA ARG A 131 -9.69 6.96 21.10
C ARG A 131 -10.80 6.22 20.35
N ASP A 132 -11.17 6.69 19.17
CA ASP A 132 -12.26 6.10 18.38
C ASP A 132 -11.80 4.78 17.74
N VAL A 133 -10.51 4.68 17.39
CA VAL A 133 -9.92 3.45 16.91
C VAL A 133 -9.86 2.38 18.01
N ILE A 134 -9.52 2.75 19.24
CA ILE A 134 -9.61 1.82 20.37
C ILE A 134 -11.04 1.27 20.53
N LYS A 135 -12.06 2.17 20.47
CA LYS A 135 -13.47 1.73 20.56
C LYS A 135 -13.88 0.81 19.43
N ARG A 136 -13.32 1.01 18.20
CA ARG A 136 -13.54 0.12 17.07
C ARG A 136 -12.93 -1.26 17.33
N TRP A 137 -11.70 -1.33 17.81
CA TRP A 137 -11.03 -2.59 18.17
C TRP A 137 -11.76 -3.38 19.25
N LEU A 138 -12.30 -2.71 20.27
CA LEU A 138 -13.09 -3.34 21.33
C LEU A 138 -14.41 -3.96 20.82
N LYS A 139 -14.86 -3.63 19.61
CA LYS A 139 -16.06 -4.19 18.97
C LYS A 139 -15.75 -5.32 17.99
N GLN A 140 -14.47 -5.53 17.63
CA GLN A 140 -14.07 -6.59 16.71
C GLN A 140 -14.26 -7.99 17.33
N SER A 141 -14.19 -9.02 16.48
CA SER A 141 -14.21 -10.42 16.91
C SER A 141 -13.07 -10.72 17.91
N ARG A 142 -13.21 -11.74 18.71
CA ARG A 142 -12.13 -12.18 19.63
C ARG A 142 -10.92 -12.68 18.85
N GLU A 143 -11.15 -13.26 17.70
CA GLU A 143 -10.14 -13.75 16.77
C GLU A 143 -9.29 -12.61 16.26
N ALA A 144 -9.92 -11.53 15.76
CA ALA A 144 -9.23 -10.31 15.31
C ALA A 144 -8.46 -9.63 16.45
N GLN A 145 -9.08 -9.52 17.65
CA GLN A 145 -8.41 -8.96 18.83
C GLN A 145 -7.20 -9.81 19.26
N SER A 146 -7.31 -11.14 19.18
CA SER A 146 -6.20 -12.04 19.51
C SER A 146 -5.06 -11.95 18.50
N ALA A 147 -5.38 -11.82 17.22
CA ALA A 147 -4.39 -11.76 16.15
C ALA A 147 -3.42 -10.59 16.30
N ILE A 148 -3.90 -9.44 16.78
CA ILE A 148 -3.06 -8.25 17.00
C ILE A 148 -2.27 -8.26 18.32
N MET A 149 -2.38 -9.34 19.12
CA MET A 149 -1.70 -9.51 20.40
C MET A 149 -0.94 -10.84 20.48
N THR A 150 -0.71 -11.49 19.35
CA THR A 150 -0.04 -12.79 19.31
C THR A 150 1.24 -12.68 18.48
N ASP A 151 2.34 -13.25 18.99
CA ASP A 151 3.66 -13.27 18.34
C ASP A 151 4.17 -11.87 17.96
N GLU A 152 3.95 -10.90 18.85
CA GLU A 152 4.34 -9.51 18.67
C GLU A 152 5.88 -9.36 18.62
N ILE A 153 6.36 -8.50 17.72
CA ILE A 153 7.77 -8.13 17.62
C ILE A 153 7.91 -6.60 17.69
N PRO A 154 9.08 -6.07 18.10
CA PRO A 154 9.34 -4.63 18.05
C PRO A 154 9.15 -4.03 16.65
N LEU A 155 8.69 -2.77 16.59
CA LEU A 155 8.43 -2.08 15.32
C LEU A 155 9.67 -1.99 14.43
N ASP A 156 10.84 -1.67 14.99
CA ASP A 156 12.10 -1.56 14.25
C ASP A 156 12.50 -2.89 13.63
N ASP A 157 12.36 -4.01 14.35
CA ASP A 157 12.61 -5.36 13.83
C ASP A 157 11.64 -5.70 12.68
N ALA A 158 10.35 -5.36 12.81
CA ALA A 158 9.37 -5.59 11.76
C ALA A 158 9.68 -4.78 10.50
N LEU A 159 10.07 -3.51 10.65
CA LEU A 159 10.43 -2.64 9.54
C LEU A 159 11.69 -3.11 8.81
N LEU A 160 12.71 -3.59 9.56
CA LEU A 160 13.92 -4.17 8.98
C LEU A 160 13.60 -5.45 8.21
N GLN A 161 12.78 -6.34 8.77
CA GLN A 161 12.34 -7.57 8.10
C GLN A 161 11.50 -7.28 6.85
N LEU A 162 10.60 -6.28 6.90
CA LEU A 162 9.84 -5.86 5.71
C LEU A 162 10.74 -5.30 4.62
N ARG A 163 11.76 -4.52 5.00
CA ARG A 163 12.74 -4.01 4.05
C ARG A 163 13.52 -5.15 3.38
N GLU A 164 14.04 -6.11 4.16
CA GLU A 164 14.72 -7.30 3.65
C GLU A 164 13.82 -8.10 2.69
N PHE A 165 12.56 -8.33 3.09
CA PHE A 165 11.56 -8.99 2.26
C PHE A 165 11.34 -8.26 0.92
N ILE A 166 11.29 -6.92 0.91
CA ILE A 166 11.16 -6.13 -0.31
C ILE A 166 12.42 -6.25 -1.16
N ASP A 167 13.60 -6.09 -0.57
CA ASP A 167 14.88 -6.14 -1.26
C ASP A 167 15.15 -7.53 -1.90
N GLU A 168 14.70 -8.62 -1.27
CA GLU A 168 14.83 -9.98 -1.78
C GLU A 168 13.88 -10.30 -2.96
N ASN A 169 12.72 -9.67 -3.02
CA ASN A 169 11.65 -10.05 -3.95
C ASN A 169 11.41 -9.03 -5.08
N SER A 170 11.96 -7.83 -4.98
CA SER A 170 11.81 -6.78 -6.00
C SER A 170 13.15 -6.30 -6.54
N GLY A 171 13.12 -5.66 -7.71
CA GLY A 171 14.28 -4.90 -8.20
C GLY A 171 14.53 -3.67 -7.31
N GLU A 172 15.79 -3.31 -7.15
CA GLU A 172 16.22 -2.20 -6.29
C GLU A 172 15.48 -0.90 -6.63
N PHE A 173 14.69 -0.35 -5.68
CA PHE A 173 13.89 0.88 -5.77
C PHE A 173 12.75 0.90 -6.81
N PHE A 174 12.47 -0.18 -7.53
CA PHE A 174 11.42 -0.20 -8.55
C PHE A 174 10.06 -0.63 -8.03
N VAL A 175 9.98 -1.18 -6.83
CA VAL A 175 8.72 -1.66 -6.25
C VAL A 175 7.67 -0.54 -6.19
N GLN A 176 6.47 -0.85 -6.69
CA GLN A 176 5.29 0.00 -6.64
C GLN A 176 4.41 -0.47 -5.49
N VAL A 177 4.24 0.39 -4.49
CA VAL A 177 3.58 0.03 -3.23
C VAL A 177 2.16 0.53 -3.22
N TRP A 178 1.21 -0.39 -3.12
CA TRP A 178 -0.23 -0.14 -3.11
C TRP A 178 -0.76 -0.13 -1.68
N GLY A 179 -1.59 0.86 -1.36
CA GLY A 179 -2.36 0.92 -0.11
C GLY A 179 -3.80 1.32 -0.37
N ASN A 180 -4.70 0.96 0.52
CA ASN A 180 -6.13 1.25 0.44
C ASN A 180 -6.54 2.46 1.31
N GLY A 181 -6.10 3.55 1.02
CA GLY A 181 -5.54 4.63 0.33
C GLY A 181 -4.07 4.86 0.68
N ALA A 182 -3.33 5.25 -0.33
CA ALA A 182 -1.91 5.53 -0.22
C ALA A 182 -1.58 6.65 0.79
N ASN A 183 -2.49 7.57 1.01
CA ASN A 183 -2.39 8.61 2.04
C ASN A 183 -2.59 8.09 3.48
N PHE A 184 -2.97 6.83 3.66
CA PHE A 184 -3.08 6.15 4.95
C PHE A 184 -1.95 5.12 5.09
N ASP A 185 -2.05 3.94 4.48
CA ASP A 185 -1.11 2.83 4.65
C ASP A 185 0.33 3.25 4.32
N ASN A 186 0.56 3.74 3.09
CA ASN A 186 1.89 4.13 2.63
C ASN A 186 2.46 5.28 3.48
N THR A 187 1.61 6.24 3.84
CA THR A 187 2.02 7.39 4.64
C THR A 187 2.40 6.98 6.06
N ILE A 188 1.57 6.19 6.75
CA ILE A 188 1.84 5.74 8.12
C ILE A 188 3.11 4.87 8.16
N LEU A 189 3.26 3.95 7.21
CA LEU A 189 4.42 3.09 7.13
C LEU A 189 5.70 3.89 6.87
N ARG A 190 5.67 4.85 5.92
CA ARG A 190 6.80 5.75 5.66
C ARG A 190 7.17 6.59 6.89
N ARG A 191 6.19 7.15 7.60
CA ARG A 191 6.40 7.89 8.84
C ARG A 191 7.00 7.01 9.94
N SER A 192 6.62 5.74 9.99
CA SER A 192 7.20 4.78 10.93
C SER A 192 8.67 4.49 10.62
N TYR A 193 9.04 4.32 9.36
CA TYR A 193 10.44 4.24 8.93
C TYR A 193 11.24 5.50 9.34
N GLU A 194 10.67 6.70 9.09
CA GLU A 194 11.30 7.97 9.48
C GLU A 194 11.52 8.08 10.99
N ARG A 195 10.52 7.72 11.80
CA ARG A 195 10.61 7.76 13.27
C ARG A 195 11.69 6.82 13.82
N GLN A 196 11.87 5.66 13.20
CA GLN A 196 12.88 4.68 13.58
C GLN A 196 14.27 4.97 12.98
N GLY A 197 14.38 6.00 12.13
CA GLY A 197 15.63 6.32 11.45
C GLY A 197 16.08 5.25 10.43
N ILE A 198 15.16 4.41 9.98
CA ILE A 198 15.38 3.35 8.99
C ILE A 198 15.03 3.90 7.60
N PRO A 199 15.91 3.80 6.59
CA PRO A 199 15.58 4.23 5.24
C PRO A 199 14.41 3.43 4.66
N CYS A 200 13.37 4.14 4.16
CA CYS A 200 12.23 3.51 3.50
C CYS A 200 12.70 2.79 2.21
N PRO A 201 12.30 1.52 2.00
CA PRO A 201 12.79 0.71 0.88
C PRO A 201 12.23 1.09 -0.50
N TRP A 202 11.26 2.00 -0.58
CA TRP A 202 10.71 2.47 -1.86
C TRP A 202 10.66 3.99 -1.94
N ARG A 203 10.56 4.51 -3.15
CA ARG A 203 10.44 5.95 -3.44
C ARG A 203 8.99 6.42 -3.34
N TYR A 204 8.74 7.63 -2.82
CA TYR A 204 7.39 8.18 -2.64
C TYR A 204 6.57 8.25 -3.94
N TYR A 205 7.20 8.43 -5.09
CA TYR A 205 6.52 8.47 -6.40
C TYR A 205 6.10 7.07 -6.90
N ASN A 206 6.48 6.02 -6.19
CA ASN A 206 6.04 4.64 -6.45
C ASN A 206 4.81 4.26 -5.61
N ASP A 207 4.26 5.18 -4.83
CA ASP A 207 2.99 4.95 -4.13
C ASP A 207 1.85 4.79 -5.16
N ARG A 208 0.97 3.84 -4.90
CA ARG A 208 -0.22 3.52 -5.69
C ARG A 208 -1.43 3.46 -4.78
N ASP A 209 -2.57 3.91 -5.30
CA ASP A 209 -3.80 4.04 -4.53
C ASP A 209 -4.89 3.09 -5.02
N VAL A 210 -5.29 2.19 -4.13
CA VAL A 210 -6.32 1.18 -4.40
C VAL A 210 -7.69 1.81 -4.62
N ARG A 211 -8.04 2.87 -3.88
CA ARG A 211 -9.35 3.52 -4.02
C ARG A 211 -9.53 4.14 -5.40
N THR A 212 -8.47 4.72 -5.94
CA THR A 212 -8.48 5.28 -7.29
C THR A 212 -8.77 4.22 -8.35
N ILE A 213 -8.11 3.05 -8.29
CA ILE A 213 -8.38 1.99 -9.27
C ILE A 213 -9.77 1.39 -9.09
N VAL A 214 -10.29 1.30 -7.86
CA VAL A 214 -11.68 0.88 -7.61
C VAL A 214 -12.69 1.83 -8.25
N GLU A 215 -12.48 3.14 -8.16
CA GLU A 215 -13.34 4.12 -8.84
C GLU A 215 -13.26 4.01 -10.36
N LEU A 216 -12.09 3.74 -10.93
CA LEU A 216 -11.96 3.45 -12.36
C LEU A 216 -12.71 2.16 -12.76
N GLY A 217 -12.68 1.12 -11.91
CA GLY A 217 -13.48 -0.08 -12.09
C GLY A 217 -14.97 0.23 -12.16
N LYS A 218 -15.48 1.02 -11.22
CA LYS A 218 -16.90 1.45 -11.21
C LYS A 218 -17.25 2.25 -12.45
N ALA A 219 -16.35 3.07 -12.97
CA ALA A 219 -16.58 3.87 -14.19
C ALA A 219 -16.76 3.00 -15.46
N ILE A 220 -16.34 1.73 -15.41
CA ILE A 220 -16.59 0.73 -16.46
C ILE A 220 -17.66 -0.31 -16.04
N ASP A 221 -18.55 0.07 -15.14
CA ASP A 221 -19.64 -0.76 -14.61
C ASP A 221 -19.17 -2.07 -13.94
N PHE A 222 -17.99 -2.04 -13.31
CA PHE A 222 -17.43 -3.18 -12.56
C PHE A 222 -17.09 -2.81 -11.12
N ASP A 223 -17.91 -3.27 -10.18
CA ASP A 223 -17.60 -3.20 -8.75
C ASP A 223 -16.94 -4.50 -8.29
N ALA A 224 -15.61 -4.45 -8.17
CA ALA A 224 -14.82 -5.61 -7.80
C ALA A 224 -15.09 -6.10 -6.37
N ARG A 225 -15.46 -5.21 -5.45
CA ARG A 225 -15.73 -5.56 -4.05
C ARG A 225 -16.97 -6.44 -3.91
N THR A 226 -17.97 -6.25 -4.78
CA THR A 226 -19.17 -7.08 -4.81
C THR A 226 -18.98 -8.34 -5.67
N ALA A 227 -18.11 -8.27 -6.68
CA ALA A 227 -17.89 -9.37 -7.62
C ALA A 227 -16.92 -10.44 -7.10
N ILE A 228 -16.03 -10.10 -6.16
CA ILE A 228 -15.00 -10.99 -5.65
C ILE A 228 -15.26 -11.27 -4.18
N PRO A 229 -15.48 -12.54 -3.79
CA PRO A 229 -15.69 -12.89 -2.39
C PRO A 229 -14.42 -12.65 -1.57
N PHE A 230 -14.59 -12.15 -0.35
CA PHE A 230 -13.51 -12.09 0.63
C PHE A 230 -13.20 -13.49 1.16
N GLU A 231 -11.93 -13.83 1.25
CA GLU A 231 -11.44 -15.09 1.83
C GLU A 231 -10.47 -14.76 2.96
N GLY A 232 -10.67 -15.37 4.12
CA GLY A 232 -9.84 -15.15 5.31
C GLY A 232 -10.58 -14.46 6.45
N GLU A 233 -9.85 -13.85 7.36
CA GLU A 233 -10.37 -13.11 8.52
C GLU A 233 -10.28 -11.61 8.26
N ARG A 234 -11.40 -10.86 8.42
CA ARG A 234 -11.41 -9.41 8.30
C ARG A 234 -10.61 -8.77 9.43
N HIS A 235 -9.94 -7.68 9.13
CA HIS A 235 -8.99 -7.01 10.04
C HIS A 235 -7.77 -7.89 10.38
N ASN A 236 -7.47 -8.84 9.49
CA ASN A 236 -6.15 -9.45 9.39
C ASN A 236 -5.42 -8.78 8.23
N ALA A 237 -4.36 -8.02 8.52
CA ALA A 237 -3.68 -7.19 7.53
C ALA A 237 -3.23 -7.98 6.28
N LEU A 238 -2.79 -9.25 6.42
CA LEU A 238 -2.39 -10.05 5.27
C LEU A 238 -3.59 -10.51 4.42
N ASP A 239 -4.69 -10.92 5.04
CA ASP A 239 -5.90 -11.34 4.32
C ASP A 239 -6.56 -10.16 3.59
N ASP A 240 -6.55 -8.98 4.21
CA ASP A 240 -7.02 -7.75 3.58
C ASP A 240 -6.10 -7.34 2.41
N ALA A 241 -4.78 -7.42 2.54
CA ALA A 241 -3.84 -7.20 1.44
C ALA A 241 -4.04 -8.19 0.28
N ARG A 242 -4.23 -9.48 0.56
CA ARG A 242 -4.55 -10.49 -0.47
C ARG A 242 -5.82 -10.17 -1.24
N TYR A 243 -6.87 -9.80 -0.52
CA TYR A 243 -8.13 -9.43 -1.13
C TYR A 243 -8.01 -8.19 -2.01
N GLN A 244 -7.29 -7.17 -1.53
CA GLN A 244 -7.02 -5.95 -2.29
C GLN A 244 -6.20 -6.23 -3.55
N ALA A 245 -5.16 -7.06 -3.48
CA ALA A 245 -4.37 -7.45 -4.63
C ALA A 245 -5.22 -8.19 -5.69
N LYS A 246 -6.11 -9.11 -5.25
CA LYS A 246 -7.03 -9.82 -6.14
C LYS A 246 -7.93 -8.86 -6.92
N TYR A 247 -8.64 -7.96 -6.24
CA TYR A 247 -9.59 -7.11 -6.94
C TYR A 247 -8.90 -5.99 -7.76
N VAL A 248 -7.72 -5.50 -7.34
CA VAL A 248 -6.91 -4.58 -8.14
C VAL A 248 -6.51 -5.25 -9.46
N SER A 249 -6.05 -6.51 -9.41
CA SER A 249 -5.67 -7.27 -10.61
C SER A 249 -6.83 -7.45 -11.58
N VAL A 250 -8.01 -7.81 -11.08
CA VAL A 250 -9.20 -7.98 -11.94
C VAL A 250 -9.62 -6.67 -12.61
N ILE A 251 -9.59 -5.55 -11.87
CA ILE A 251 -9.89 -4.23 -12.44
C ILE A 251 -8.83 -3.86 -13.48
N TRP A 252 -7.56 -4.05 -13.15
CA TRP A 252 -6.44 -3.76 -14.05
C TRP A 252 -6.59 -4.47 -15.40
N GLN A 253 -6.84 -5.78 -15.38
CA GLN A 253 -7.05 -6.59 -16.58
C GLN A 253 -8.25 -6.16 -17.42
N LYS A 254 -9.30 -5.63 -16.78
CA LYS A 254 -10.46 -5.07 -17.49
C LYS A 254 -10.18 -3.71 -18.12
N LEU A 255 -9.35 -2.88 -17.46
CA LEU A 255 -8.98 -1.55 -17.97
C LEU A 255 -7.91 -1.62 -19.06
N ILE A 256 -7.02 -2.60 -18.96
CA ILE A 256 -5.87 -2.78 -19.87
C ILE A 256 -5.93 -4.21 -20.42
N PRO A 257 -6.84 -4.50 -21.37
CA PRO A 257 -6.92 -5.82 -21.97
C PRO A 257 -5.60 -6.15 -22.70
N ASN A 258 -5.16 -7.39 -22.56
CA ASN A 258 -3.94 -7.85 -23.22
C ASN A 258 -4.03 -7.60 -24.73
N GLN A 259 -2.95 -7.07 -25.33
CA GLN A 259 -2.87 -6.77 -26.77
C GLN A 259 -3.06 -8.01 -27.68
N ALA A 260 -3.17 -9.21 -27.11
CA ALA A 260 -3.43 -10.44 -27.86
C ALA A 260 -4.92 -10.65 -28.22
N ASP A 261 -5.80 -9.78 -27.74
CA ASP A 261 -7.25 -9.88 -27.98
C ASP A 261 -7.74 -8.96 -29.13
N PHE A 262 -6.82 -8.39 -29.93
CA PHE A 262 -7.10 -7.56 -31.10
C PHE A 262 -6.54 -8.14 -32.41
#